data_b239673c1f075e6cac0a8c45a3f755b7
#
_entry.id   b239673c1f075e6cac0a8c45a3f755b7
#
_cell.length_a   1.000
_cell.length_b   1.000
_cell.length_c   1.000
_cell.angle_alpha   90.00
_cell.angle_beta   90.00
_cell.angle_gamma   90.00
#
_symmetry.space_group_name_H-M   'P 1'
#
loop_
_entity.id
_entity.type
_entity.pdbx_description
1 polymer ?
#
loop_
_entity_poly.entity_id
_entity_poly.type
_entity_poly.pdbx_seq_one_letter_code
_entity_poly.pdbx_strand_id
1 'polypeptide(L)'
;MAQLLRRRIYNYTVLTLDKEGSIPDFEIFSAAAIRVRDGKEVATYLCPDFPTDAKKRTEEVNRLRTFIGNDMVITCDISGMTPVMESLYMNSIEAFFTNATLDLLTVEEEVEKSVPDPKPFHERMSHFRRVVEPLERARGMREIYEEDAKALFGYQEGYPYWLCSLPYEEERYMAKRLLSKRKKFWKALLCWMVGCHYFYLGHPRRNILYLLTLGGCFLWMLSDLYRLPVLLDVENGRIAAEVYKNAPKVNRPSIIR
;
A
#
# COMPACT_ATOMS: atom_id res chain seq x y z
N MET A 1 0.03 -6.33 -8.57
CA MET A 1 -0.46 -5.32 -7.61
C MET A 1 0.48 -5.21 -6.39
N ALA A 2 0.64 -6.22 -5.55
CA ALA A 2 1.48 -6.19 -4.34
C ALA A 2 2.91 -5.66 -4.53
N GLN A 3 3.58 -6.01 -5.63
CA GLN A 3 4.93 -5.50 -5.90
C GLN A 3 4.97 -4.00 -6.23
N LEU A 4 3.92 -3.46 -6.83
CA LEU A 4 3.75 -2.03 -7.10
C LEU A 4 3.49 -1.26 -5.80
N LEU A 5 2.64 -1.78 -4.94
CA LEU A 5 2.36 -1.23 -3.62
C LEU A 5 3.61 -1.22 -2.72
N ARG A 6 4.40 -2.30 -2.74
CA ARG A 6 5.64 -2.41 -1.95
C ARG A 6 6.65 -1.29 -2.18
N ARG A 7 6.78 -0.81 -3.41
CA ARG A 7 7.83 0.16 -3.79
C ARG A 7 7.37 1.60 -3.75
N ARG A 8 6.05 1.86 -3.79
CA ARG A 8 5.49 3.19 -4.05
C ARG A 8 4.38 3.61 -3.07
N ILE A 9 4.17 2.84 -1.99
CA ILE A 9 3.15 3.13 -1.00
C ILE A 9 3.28 4.53 -0.37
N TYR A 10 4.47 5.10 -0.38
CA TYR A 10 4.78 6.38 0.25
C TYR A 10 5.13 7.51 -0.73
N ASN A 11 5.28 7.21 -2.02
CA ASN A 11 5.68 8.18 -3.04
C ASN A 11 4.76 8.04 -4.25
N TYR A 12 3.80 8.94 -4.36
CA TYR A 12 2.77 8.93 -5.40
C TYR A 12 2.13 10.31 -5.55
N THR A 13 1.29 10.46 -6.56
CA THR A 13 0.43 11.62 -6.74
C THR A 13 -1.02 11.16 -6.85
N VAL A 14 -1.92 11.70 -6.02
CA VAL A 14 -3.36 11.51 -6.16
C VAL A 14 -3.89 12.53 -7.14
N LEU A 15 -4.69 12.12 -8.10
CA LEU A 15 -5.28 12.99 -9.11
C LEU A 15 -6.79 12.83 -9.14
N THR A 16 -7.49 13.95 -9.08
CA THR A 16 -8.94 14.06 -9.33
C THR A 16 -9.20 14.98 -10.51
N LEU A 17 -10.10 14.57 -11.39
CA LEU A 17 -10.60 15.38 -12.49
C LEU A 17 -12.14 15.37 -12.45
N ASP A 18 -12.75 16.55 -12.47
CA ASP A 18 -14.17 16.68 -12.71
C ASP A 18 -14.38 16.82 -14.20
N LYS A 19 -15.05 15.85 -14.78
CA LYS A 19 -15.28 15.76 -16.23
C LYS A 19 -16.72 15.39 -16.55
N GLU A 20 -17.18 15.82 -17.69
CA GLU A 20 -18.43 15.39 -18.29
C GLU A 20 -18.17 14.90 -19.72
N GLY A 21 -19.00 13.96 -20.18
CA GLY A 21 -18.83 13.35 -21.49
C GLY A 21 -17.90 12.15 -21.53
N SER A 22 -17.73 11.60 -22.73
CA SER A 22 -16.85 10.46 -23.02
C SER A 22 -15.91 10.79 -24.18
N ILE A 23 -14.83 10.04 -24.33
CA ILE A 23 -13.89 10.22 -25.43
C ILE A 23 -14.60 9.95 -26.76
N PRO A 24 -14.40 10.82 -27.80
CA PRO A 24 -13.44 11.93 -27.83
C PRO A 24 -13.97 13.25 -27.23
N ASP A 25 -15.28 13.37 -26.99
CA ASP A 25 -15.96 14.61 -26.62
C ASP A 25 -16.14 14.65 -25.10
N PHE A 26 -15.11 15.10 -24.38
CA PHE A 26 -15.17 15.32 -22.94
C PHE A 26 -14.77 16.76 -22.59
N GLU A 27 -15.38 17.27 -21.53
CA GLU A 27 -14.99 18.55 -20.93
C GLU A 27 -14.47 18.31 -19.51
N ILE A 28 -13.39 18.99 -19.18
CA ILE A 28 -12.83 19.01 -17.81
C ILE A 28 -13.20 20.34 -17.19
N PHE A 29 -13.86 20.29 -16.04
CA PHE A 29 -14.27 21.47 -15.28
C PHE A 29 -13.26 21.85 -14.23
N SER A 30 -12.70 20.87 -13.55
CA SER A 30 -11.69 21.11 -12.53
C SER A 30 -10.67 19.98 -12.46
N ALA A 31 -9.49 20.30 -11.94
CA ALA A 31 -8.44 19.34 -11.68
C ALA A 31 -7.78 19.64 -10.34
N ALA A 32 -7.56 18.61 -9.54
CA ALA A 32 -6.74 18.73 -8.33
C ALA A 32 -5.80 17.55 -8.20
N ALA A 33 -4.60 17.81 -7.70
CA ALA A 33 -3.65 16.75 -7.40
C ALA A 33 -2.88 17.02 -6.11
N ILE A 34 -2.53 15.94 -5.42
CA ILE A 34 -1.74 15.98 -4.20
C ILE A 34 -0.51 15.11 -4.41
N ARG A 35 0.67 15.68 -4.25
CA ARG A 35 1.91 14.95 -4.28
C ARG A 35 2.28 14.51 -2.88
N VAL A 36 2.53 13.22 -2.72
CA VAL A 36 2.94 12.60 -1.46
C VAL A 36 4.37 12.11 -1.58
N ARG A 37 5.19 12.43 -0.58
CA ARG A 37 6.55 11.92 -0.42
C ARG A 37 6.75 11.46 1.01
N ASP A 38 7.27 10.25 1.16
CA ASP A 38 7.46 9.63 2.47
C ASP A 38 6.19 9.67 3.36
N GLY A 39 5.01 9.47 2.72
CA GLY A 39 3.72 9.52 3.39
C GLY A 39 3.23 10.91 3.82
N LYS A 40 3.93 11.98 3.41
CA LYS A 40 3.55 13.36 3.73
C LYS A 40 3.12 14.11 2.47
N GLU A 41 2.09 14.92 2.59
CA GLU A 41 1.70 15.88 1.56
C GLU A 41 2.80 16.93 1.43
N VAL A 42 3.43 17.02 0.27
CA VAL A 42 4.54 17.95 0.03
C VAL A 42 4.18 19.07 -0.95
N ALA A 43 3.19 18.84 -1.80
CA ALA A 43 2.71 19.83 -2.74
C ALA A 43 1.28 19.54 -3.17
N THR A 44 0.54 20.59 -3.51
CA THR A 44 -0.82 20.52 -4.06
C THR A 44 -0.88 21.27 -5.36
N TYR A 45 -1.72 20.76 -6.27
CA TYR A 45 -2.11 21.42 -7.49
C TYR A 45 -3.64 21.57 -7.48
N LEU A 46 -4.13 22.72 -7.85
CA LEU A 46 -5.57 23.00 -7.95
C LEU A 46 -5.82 23.90 -9.15
N CYS A 47 -6.71 23.46 -10.01
CA CYS A 47 -7.31 24.24 -11.09
C CYS A 47 -8.83 24.11 -10.97
N PRO A 48 -9.51 25.04 -10.27
CA PRO A 48 -10.94 24.93 -10.01
C PRO A 48 -11.77 25.16 -11.27
N ASP A 49 -11.27 25.97 -12.22
CA ASP A 49 -11.90 26.26 -13.50
C ASP A 49 -10.94 25.89 -14.63
N PHE A 50 -11.09 24.69 -15.16
CA PHE A 50 -10.18 24.20 -16.20
C PHE A 50 -10.46 24.95 -17.53
N PRO A 51 -9.42 25.54 -18.15
CA PRO A 51 -9.64 26.44 -19.28
C PRO A 51 -10.14 25.70 -20.53
N THR A 52 -11.13 26.29 -21.20
CA THR A 52 -11.66 25.83 -22.50
C THR A 52 -10.86 26.40 -23.67
N ASP A 53 -10.23 27.59 -23.50
CA ASP A 53 -9.34 28.19 -24.50
C ASP A 53 -8.11 27.32 -24.75
N ALA A 54 -7.82 27.00 -26.00
CA ALA A 54 -6.77 26.06 -26.41
C ALA A 54 -5.38 26.43 -25.87
N LYS A 55 -5.03 27.72 -25.88
CA LYS A 55 -3.69 28.15 -25.42
C LYS A 55 -3.57 28.03 -23.91
N LYS A 56 -4.56 28.52 -23.18
CA LYS A 56 -4.59 28.43 -21.71
C LYS A 56 -4.69 26.98 -21.26
N ARG A 57 -5.45 26.15 -21.98
CA ARG A 57 -5.54 24.72 -21.74
C ARG A 57 -4.16 24.06 -21.87
N THR A 58 -3.41 24.35 -22.92
CA THR A 58 -2.06 23.85 -23.12
C THR A 58 -1.11 24.24 -21.98
N GLU A 59 -1.18 25.50 -21.54
CA GLU A 59 -0.38 25.98 -20.41
C GLU A 59 -0.74 25.22 -19.12
N GLU A 60 -2.01 25.01 -18.86
CA GLU A 60 -2.49 24.33 -17.65
C GLU A 60 -2.17 22.82 -17.68
N VAL A 61 -2.33 22.16 -18.83
CA VAL A 61 -1.91 20.75 -18.99
C VAL A 61 -0.42 20.58 -18.77
N ASN A 62 0.39 21.52 -19.24
CA ASN A 62 1.83 21.48 -19.01
C ASN A 62 2.21 21.71 -17.53
N ARG A 63 1.47 22.56 -16.82
CA ARG A 63 1.60 22.72 -15.35
C ARG A 63 1.26 21.44 -14.61
N LEU A 64 0.11 20.82 -14.95
CA LEU A 64 -0.31 19.54 -14.38
C LEU A 64 0.73 18.42 -14.66
N ARG A 65 1.22 18.33 -15.91
CA ARG A 65 2.27 17.39 -16.30
C ARG A 65 3.54 17.60 -15.47
N THR A 66 3.98 18.82 -15.33
CA THR A 66 5.17 19.18 -14.54
C THR A 66 4.95 18.84 -13.07
N PHE A 67 3.74 19.07 -12.57
CA PHE A 67 3.37 18.70 -11.21
C PHE A 67 3.39 17.18 -11.02
N ILE A 68 2.79 16.39 -11.90
CA ILE A 68 2.76 14.92 -11.78
C ILE A 68 4.18 14.34 -11.97
N GLY A 69 4.94 14.84 -12.92
CA GLY A 69 6.27 14.33 -13.25
C GLY A 69 6.23 12.84 -13.62
N ASN A 70 7.10 12.03 -13.00
CA ASN A 70 7.17 10.57 -13.21
C ASN A 70 6.50 9.77 -12.08
N ASP A 71 5.63 10.39 -11.31
CA ASP A 71 4.98 9.72 -10.19
C ASP A 71 4.00 8.64 -10.65
N MET A 72 3.78 7.66 -9.80
CA MET A 72 2.60 6.83 -9.89
C MET A 72 1.37 7.68 -9.56
N VAL A 73 0.35 7.60 -10.38
CA VAL A 73 -0.90 8.34 -10.20
C VAL A 73 -1.96 7.44 -9.58
N ILE A 74 -2.49 7.87 -8.45
CA ILE A 74 -3.65 7.25 -7.80
C ILE A 74 -4.90 8.00 -8.27
N THR A 75 -5.88 7.27 -8.73
CA THR A 75 -7.16 7.81 -9.18
C THR A 75 -8.31 6.91 -8.77
N CYS A 76 -9.53 7.41 -8.82
CA CYS A 76 -10.75 6.62 -8.71
C CYS A 76 -11.44 6.65 -10.08
N ASP A 77 -11.61 5.49 -10.73
CA ASP A 77 -12.08 5.35 -12.12
C ASP A 77 -10.96 5.51 -13.17
N ILE A 78 -10.03 4.54 -13.17
CA ILE A 78 -8.92 4.50 -14.14
C ILE A 78 -9.42 4.33 -15.57
N SER A 79 -10.54 3.60 -15.76
CA SER A 79 -11.12 3.33 -17.08
C SER A 79 -11.53 4.61 -17.79
N GLY A 80 -11.94 5.62 -17.02
CA GLY A 80 -12.27 6.94 -17.56
C GLY A 80 -11.09 7.94 -17.50
N MET A 81 -10.20 7.82 -16.52
CA MET A 81 -9.14 8.81 -16.27
C MET A 81 -7.96 8.66 -17.23
N THR A 82 -7.45 7.46 -17.43
CA THR A 82 -6.26 7.25 -18.27
C THR A 82 -6.47 7.69 -19.70
N PRO A 83 -7.55 7.29 -20.41
CA PRO A 83 -7.80 7.75 -21.76
C PRO A 83 -8.02 9.26 -21.85
N VAL A 84 -8.62 9.89 -20.84
CA VAL A 84 -8.77 11.36 -20.78
C VAL A 84 -7.41 12.04 -20.66
N MET A 85 -6.53 11.56 -19.80
CA MET A 85 -5.17 12.10 -19.65
C MET A 85 -4.34 11.89 -20.92
N GLU A 86 -4.45 10.74 -21.57
CA GLU A 86 -3.79 10.48 -22.87
C GLU A 86 -4.28 11.46 -23.94
N SER A 87 -5.62 11.62 -24.09
CA SER A 87 -6.20 12.56 -25.05
C SER A 87 -5.83 14.02 -24.73
N LEU A 88 -5.85 14.38 -23.45
CA LEU A 88 -5.52 15.73 -22.99
C LEU A 88 -4.04 16.07 -23.29
N TYR A 89 -3.13 15.18 -23.03
CA TYR A 89 -1.71 15.38 -23.33
C TYR A 89 -1.44 15.43 -24.84
N MET A 90 -1.97 14.46 -25.59
CA MET A 90 -1.80 14.43 -27.05
C MET A 90 -2.34 15.68 -27.73
N ASN A 91 -3.54 16.14 -27.35
CA ASN A 91 -4.19 17.28 -27.97
C ASN A 91 -3.63 18.64 -27.50
N SER A 92 -3.00 18.69 -26.33
CA SER A 92 -2.55 19.97 -25.77
C SER A 92 -1.04 20.16 -25.86
N ILE A 93 -0.23 19.15 -25.65
CA ILE A 93 1.22 19.26 -25.54
C ILE A 93 2.00 18.28 -26.43
N GLU A 94 1.30 17.53 -27.28
CA GLU A 94 1.88 16.50 -28.16
C GLU A 94 2.80 15.52 -27.40
N ALA A 95 2.35 15.08 -26.23
CA ALA A 95 3.08 14.18 -25.36
C ALA A 95 2.23 12.97 -24.96
N PHE A 96 2.89 11.88 -24.61
CA PHE A 96 2.21 10.70 -24.09
C PHE A 96 2.07 10.77 -22.56
N PHE A 97 0.93 10.30 -22.06
CA PHE A 97 0.75 10.05 -20.65
C PHE A 97 1.29 8.64 -20.33
N THR A 98 2.47 8.58 -19.75
CA THR A 98 3.21 7.32 -19.49
C THR A 98 3.29 6.95 -18.02
N ASN A 99 2.62 7.70 -17.17
CA ASN A 99 2.64 7.44 -15.73
C ASN A 99 1.97 6.10 -15.41
N ALA A 100 2.57 5.35 -14.50
CA ALA A 100 1.90 4.20 -13.92
C ALA A 100 0.67 4.70 -13.14
N THR A 101 -0.50 4.18 -13.48
CA THR A 101 -1.76 4.53 -12.81
C THR A 101 -2.26 3.38 -11.96
N LEU A 102 -2.87 3.71 -10.84
CA LEU A 102 -3.48 2.76 -9.93
C LEU A 102 -4.89 3.23 -9.59
N ASP A 103 -5.87 2.37 -9.88
CA ASP A 103 -7.26 2.62 -9.52
C ASP A 103 -7.52 2.24 -8.08
N LEU A 104 -8.11 3.17 -7.35
CA LEU A 104 -8.52 2.93 -5.97
C LEU A 104 -9.56 1.81 -5.87
N LEU A 105 -10.46 1.69 -6.86
CA LEU A 105 -11.42 0.58 -6.93
C LEU A 105 -10.74 -0.78 -7.02
N THR A 106 -9.65 -0.88 -7.78
CA THR A 106 -8.90 -2.14 -7.91
C THR A 106 -8.16 -2.49 -6.61
N VAL A 107 -7.67 -1.48 -5.90
CA VAL A 107 -7.05 -1.69 -4.57
C VAL A 107 -8.09 -2.22 -3.59
N GLU A 108 -9.28 -1.65 -3.61
CA GLU A 108 -10.40 -2.05 -2.75
C GLU A 108 -10.87 -3.49 -2.99
N GLU A 109 -11.04 -3.87 -4.26
CA GLU A 109 -11.36 -5.26 -4.61
C GLU A 109 -10.33 -6.26 -4.07
N GLU A 110 -9.06 -5.88 -4.06
CA GLU A 110 -8.00 -6.74 -3.53
C GLU A 110 -8.03 -6.77 -1.99
N VAL A 111 -8.38 -5.66 -1.33
CA VAL A 111 -8.62 -5.58 0.12
C VAL A 111 -9.78 -6.48 0.51
N GLU A 112 -10.92 -6.37 -0.18
CA GLU A 112 -12.10 -7.21 0.09
C GLU A 112 -11.82 -8.71 -0.05
N LYS A 113 -10.96 -9.09 -1.01
CA LYS A 113 -10.57 -10.49 -1.23
C LYS A 113 -9.56 -11.01 -0.22
N SER A 114 -8.70 -10.14 0.31
CA SER A 114 -7.48 -10.55 1.01
C SER A 114 -7.52 -10.23 2.51
N VAL A 115 -8.24 -9.20 2.93
CA VAL A 115 -8.25 -8.73 4.32
C VAL A 115 -9.50 -9.26 5.03
N PRO A 116 -9.36 -9.91 6.20
CA PRO A 116 -10.52 -10.28 7.00
C PRO A 116 -11.25 -9.04 7.51
N ASP A 117 -12.57 -9.01 7.35
CA ASP A 117 -13.45 -7.93 7.81
C ASP A 117 -13.07 -6.54 7.28
N PRO A 118 -13.04 -6.34 5.94
CA PRO A 118 -12.70 -5.06 5.36
C PRO A 118 -13.80 -4.03 5.63
N LYS A 119 -13.41 -2.77 5.83
CA LYS A 119 -14.39 -1.70 5.95
C LYS A 119 -15.09 -1.49 4.60
N PRO A 120 -16.43 -1.30 4.56
CA PRO A 120 -17.17 -1.12 3.32
C PRO A 120 -16.69 0.12 2.53
N PHE A 121 -16.19 -0.10 1.33
CA PHE A 121 -15.70 0.98 0.45
C PHE A 121 -16.79 2.01 0.13
N HIS A 122 -17.99 1.54 -0.19
CA HIS A 122 -19.08 2.42 -0.56
C HIS A 122 -19.45 3.42 0.53
N GLU A 123 -19.32 3.07 1.80
CA GLU A 123 -19.55 4.00 2.91
C GLU A 123 -18.46 5.07 2.97
N ARG A 124 -17.20 4.69 2.80
CA ARG A 124 -16.06 5.61 2.78
C ARG A 124 -16.12 6.56 1.59
N MET A 125 -16.31 6.02 0.39
CA MET A 125 -16.41 6.80 -0.83
C MET A 125 -17.67 7.68 -0.92
N SER A 126 -18.80 7.26 -0.32
CA SER A 126 -20.03 8.06 -0.34
C SER A 126 -19.87 9.42 0.34
N HIS A 127 -19.02 9.48 1.36
CA HIS A 127 -18.67 10.73 2.03
C HIS A 127 -17.94 11.68 1.05
N PHE A 128 -16.92 11.18 0.36
CA PHE A 128 -16.09 12.00 -0.53
C PHE A 128 -16.76 12.34 -1.86
N ARG A 129 -17.68 11.51 -2.36
CA ARG A 129 -18.48 11.86 -3.57
C ARG A 129 -19.36 13.09 -3.38
N ARG A 130 -19.71 13.44 -2.14
CA ARG A 130 -20.49 14.63 -1.80
C ARG A 130 -19.63 15.88 -1.61
N VAL A 131 -18.32 15.72 -1.52
CA VAL A 131 -17.38 16.83 -1.35
C VAL A 131 -17.23 17.54 -2.69
N VAL A 132 -17.67 18.79 -2.74
CA VAL A 132 -17.65 19.60 -3.96
C VAL A 132 -16.24 20.07 -4.29
N GLU A 133 -15.41 20.33 -3.28
CA GLU A 133 -14.06 20.85 -3.46
C GLU A 133 -13.10 19.77 -3.97
N PRO A 134 -12.48 19.94 -5.17
CA PRO A 134 -11.64 18.91 -5.78
C PRO A 134 -10.43 18.51 -4.94
N LEU A 135 -9.84 19.46 -4.20
CA LEU A 135 -8.67 19.20 -3.37
C LEU A 135 -9.01 18.35 -2.14
N GLU A 136 -10.15 18.65 -1.48
CA GLU A 136 -10.63 17.83 -0.36
C GLU A 136 -11.01 16.41 -0.81
N ARG A 137 -11.54 16.28 -2.03
CA ARG A 137 -11.79 14.97 -2.62
C ARG A 137 -10.49 14.19 -2.85
N ALA A 138 -9.44 14.86 -3.33
CA ALA A 138 -8.12 14.24 -3.50
C ALA A 138 -7.53 13.82 -2.16
N ARG A 139 -7.73 14.59 -1.07
CA ARG A 139 -7.32 14.21 0.28
C ARG A 139 -8.06 12.98 0.78
N GLY A 140 -9.38 12.93 0.58
CA GLY A 140 -10.17 11.74 0.93
C GLY A 140 -9.73 10.48 0.20
N MET A 141 -9.47 10.58 -1.11
CA MET A 141 -8.92 9.47 -1.90
C MET A 141 -7.54 9.03 -1.39
N ARG A 142 -6.69 9.97 -0.98
CA ARG A 142 -5.41 9.68 -0.35
C ARG A 142 -5.57 8.88 0.94
N GLU A 143 -6.47 9.32 1.83
CA GLU A 143 -6.71 8.63 3.11
C GLU A 143 -7.17 7.18 2.89
N ILE A 144 -8.13 6.97 1.99
CA ILE A 144 -8.60 5.62 1.64
C ILE A 144 -7.45 4.78 1.08
N TYR A 145 -6.69 5.33 0.12
CA TYR A 145 -5.56 4.61 -0.46
C TYR A 145 -4.51 4.22 0.57
N GLU A 146 -4.14 5.12 1.47
CA GLU A 146 -3.15 4.84 2.51
C GLU A 146 -3.63 3.77 3.48
N GLU A 147 -4.91 3.81 3.88
CA GLU A 147 -5.51 2.80 4.75
C GLU A 147 -5.51 1.42 4.09
N ASP A 148 -5.97 1.35 2.85
CA ASP A 148 -6.09 0.11 2.08
C ASP A 148 -4.73 -0.48 1.69
N ALA A 149 -3.82 0.35 1.23
CA ALA A 149 -2.47 -0.08 0.90
C ALA A 149 -1.71 -0.60 2.13
N LYS A 150 -1.91 0.01 3.30
CA LYS A 150 -1.35 -0.48 4.56
C LYS A 150 -1.97 -1.80 4.98
N ALA A 151 -3.29 -1.94 4.86
CA ALA A 151 -3.99 -3.18 5.17
C ALA A 151 -3.51 -4.34 4.28
N LEU A 152 -3.44 -4.14 2.97
CA LEU A 152 -2.91 -5.13 2.02
C LEU A 152 -1.45 -5.47 2.28
N PHE A 153 -0.61 -4.46 2.49
CA PHE A 153 0.80 -4.65 2.77
C PHE A 153 1.00 -5.42 4.07
N GLY A 154 0.27 -5.07 5.12
CA GLY A 154 0.31 -5.76 6.40
C GLY A 154 -0.10 -7.21 6.28
N TYR A 155 -1.20 -7.50 5.60
CA TYR A 155 -1.73 -8.83 5.41
C TYR A 155 -0.78 -9.73 4.58
N GLN A 156 -0.33 -9.27 3.42
CA GLN A 156 0.53 -10.04 2.51
C GLN A 156 1.94 -10.26 3.05
N GLU A 157 2.48 -9.32 3.82
CA GLU A 157 3.79 -9.44 4.43
C GLU A 157 3.75 -10.12 5.81
N GLY A 158 2.56 -10.48 6.31
CA GLY A 158 2.37 -11.04 7.64
C GLY A 158 2.72 -10.05 8.74
N TYR A 159 2.45 -8.77 8.50
CA TYR A 159 2.51 -7.77 9.55
C TYR A 159 1.29 -7.88 10.47
N PRO A 160 1.46 -7.67 11.77
CA PRO A 160 0.31 -7.54 12.64
C PRO A 160 -0.53 -6.31 12.24
N TYR A 161 -1.85 -6.47 12.18
CA TYR A 161 -2.77 -5.40 11.77
C TYR A 161 -2.58 -4.10 12.56
N TRP A 162 -2.24 -4.21 13.86
CA TRP A 162 -1.96 -3.04 14.70
C TRP A 162 -0.79 -2.16 14.21
N LEU A 163 0.12 -2.70 13.39
CA LEU A 163 1.22 -1.91 12.82
C LEU A 163 0.68 -0.82 11.89
N CYS A 164 -0.39 -1.12 11.16
CA CYS A 164 -1.02 -0.19 10.22
C CYS A 164 -1.76 0.97 10.91
N SER A 165 -2.04 0.87 12.22
CA SER A 165 -2.67 1.92 13.02
C SER A 165 -1.68 2.90 13.66
N LEU A 166 -0.37 2.68 13.47
CA LEU A 166 0.67 3.54 14.05
C LEU A 166 0.89 4.80 13.20
N PRO A 167 1.38 5.89 13.83
CA PRO A 167 1.88 7.04 13.10
C PRO A 167 2.95 6.65 12.08
N TYR A 168 2.96 7.30 10.92
CA TYR A 168 3.82 6.97 9.79
C TYR A 168 5.31 6.73 10.14
N GLU A 169 5.89 7.59 10.96
CA GLU A 169 7.31 7.48 11.33
C GLU A 169 7.60 6.23 12.17
N GLU A 170 6.67 5.88 13.07
CA GLU A 170 6.78 4.68 13.90
C GLU A 170 6.54 3.42 13.05
N GLU A 171 5.52 3.45 12.18
CA GLU A 171 5.24 2.36 11.24
C GLU A 171 6.45 2.08 10.35
N ARG A 172 7.03 3.10 9.72
CA ARG A 172 8.20 2.98 8.85
C ARG A 172 9.40 2.38 9.58
N TYR A 173 9.68 2.88 10.79
CA TYR A 173 10.77 2.36 11.61
C TYR A 173 10.57 0.89 11.96
N MET A 174 9.36 0.56 12.39
CA MET A 174 9.01 -0.80 12.80
C MET A 174 8.95 -1.76 11.63
N ALA A 175 8.34 -1.34 10.52
CA ALA A 175 8.27 -2.13 9.28
C ALA A 175 9.67 -2.50 8.78
N LYS A 176 10.59 -1.54 8.71
CA LYS A 176 11.98 -1.79 8.30
C LYS A 176 12.67 -2.80 9.23
N ARG A 177 12.49 -2.66 10.53
CA ARG A 177 13.10 -3.54 11.52
C ARG A 177 12.47 -4.94 11.54
N LEU A 178 11.16 -5.01 11.36
CA LEU A 178 10.43 -6.26 11.26
C LEU A 178 10.86 -7.04 10.01
N LEU A 179 10.91 -6.38 8.84
CA LEU A 179 11.38 -6.99 7.59
C LEU A 179 12.80 -7.56 7.70
N SER A 180 13.68 -6.87 8.42
CA SER A 180 15.07 -7.33 8.61
C SER A 180 15.17 -8.56 9.53
N LYS A 181 14.29 -8.67 10.54
CA LYS A 181 14.30 -9.75 11.54
C LYS A 181 13.37 -10.91 11.22
N ARG A 182 12.37 -10.69 10.37
CA ARG A 182 11.34 -11.67 10.03
C ARG A 182 11.94 -12.93 9.46
N LYS A 183 11.49 -14.06 9.95
CA LYS A 183 11.85 -15.37 9.44
C LYS A 183 11.05 -15.72 8.20
N LYS A 184 11.72 -16.20 7.17
CA LYS A 184 11.13 -16.52 5.86
C LYS A 184 10.79 -18.00 5.77
N PHE A 185 9.61 -18.32 5.24
CA PHE A 185 9.14 -19.70 5.08
C PHE A 185 10.14 -20.59 4.31
N TRP A 186 10.67 -20.11 3.19
CA TRP A 186 11.65 -20.85 2.38
C TRP A 186 12.92 -21.23 3.16
N LYS A 187 13.40 -20.31 4.02
CA LYS A 187 14.57 -20.60 4.85
C LYS A 187 14.23 -21.63 5.93
N ALA A 188 13.04 -21.53 6.52
CA ALA A 188 12.55 -22.51 7.49
C ALA A 188 12.40 -23.90 6.85
N LEU A 189 11.87 -23.98 5.62
CA LEU A 189 11.71 -25.21 4.86
C LEU A 189 13.06 -25.84 4.50
N LEU A 190 14.03 -25.07 4.05
CA LEU A 190 15.39 -25.55 3.81
C LEU A 190 16.03 -26.09 5.09
N CYS A 191 15.90 -25.36 6.20
CA CYS A 191 16.38 -25.81 7.50
C CYS A 191 15.64 -27.08 7.98
N TRP A 192 14.36 -27.24 7.63
CA TRP A 192 13.61 -28.45 7.92
C TRP A 192 14.15 -29.65 7.15
N MET A 193 14.48 -29.51 5.87
CA MET A 193 15.08 -30.59 5.06
C MET A 193 16.37 -31.10 5.65
N VAL A 194 17.18 -30.24 6.28
CA VAL A 194 18.43 -30.58 6.94
C VAL A 194 18.25 -30.96 8.41
N GLY A 195 17.04 -30.88 8.95
CA GLY A 195 16.73 -31.18 10.36
C GLY A 195 17.14 -30.09 11.35
N CYS A 196 17.41 -28.86 10.90
CA CYS A 196 17.85 -27.73 11.73
C CYS A 196 16.84 -26.59 11.86
N HIS A 197 15.59 -26.84 11.52
CA HIS A 197 14.54 -25.80 11.50
C HIS A 197 14.26 -25.18 12.87
N TYR A 198 14.37 -25.93 13.96
CA TYR A 198 14.21 -25.37 15.30
C TYR A 198 15.36 -24.43 15.70
N PHE A 199 16.58 -24.62 15.19
CA PHE A 199 17.63 -23.59 15.33
C PHE A 199 17.25 -22.32 14.61
N TYR A 200 16.77 -22.44 13.37
CA TYR A 200 16.31 -21.29 12.62
C TYR A 200 15.13 -20.58 13.31
N LEU A 201 14.22 -21.32 13.93
CA LEU A 201 13.08 -20.76 14.68
C LEU A 201 13.48 -20.20 16.06
N GLY A 202 14.73 -20.36 16.51
CA GLY A 202 15.20 -19.83 17.79
C GLY A 202 14.95 -20.75 18.98
N HIS A 203 14.69 -22.04 18.72
CA HIS A 203 14.48 -23.09 19.74
C HIS A 203 15.60 -24.14 19.75
N PRO A 204 16.85 -23.76 20.11
CA PRO A 204 18.00 -24.66 20.01
C PRO A 204 17.84 -25.96 20.85
N ARG A 205 17.22 -25.86 22.03
CA ARG A 205 17.00 -27.03 22.89
C ARG A 205 16.10 -28.08 22.22
N ARG A 206 15.05 -27.63 21.53
CA ARG A 206 14.16 -28.53 20.78
C ARG A 206 14.88 -29.17 19.59
N ASN A 207 15.78 -28.44 18.94
CA ASN A 207 16.55 -28.99 17.83
C ASN A 207 17.52 -30.06 18.26
N ILE A 208 18.19 -29.88 19.42
CA ILE A 208 19.09 -30.90 19.99
C ILE A 208 18.28 -32.16 20.28
N LEU A 209 17.13 -32.06 20.93
CA LEU A 209 16.26 -33.21 21.22
C LEU A 209 15.79 -33.88 19.92
N TYR A 210 15.42 -33.09 18.92
CA TYR A 210 15.01 -33.56 17.60
C TYR A 210 16.12 -34.36 16.91
N LEU A 211 17.37 -33.91 16.95
CA LEU A 211 18.54 -34.61 16.39
C LEU A 211 18.86 -35.89 17.17
N LEU A 212 18.80 -35.85 18.50
CA LEU A 212 19.05 -37.03 19.34
C LEU A 212 18.04 -38.15 19.10
N THR A 213 16.81 -37.82 18.75
CA THR A 213 15.74 -38.79 18.44
C THR A 213 15.66 -39.15 16.95
N LEU A 214 16.65 -38.75 16.12
CA LEU A 214 16.62 -38.92 14.66
C LEU A 214 15.28 -38.44 14.06
N GLY A 215 14.79 -37.27 14.51
CA GLY A 215 13.50 -36.73 14.08
C GLY A 215 12.29 -37.53 14.54
N GLY A 216 12.40 -38.26 15.68
CA GLY A 216 11.32 -39.09 16.19
C GLY A 216 10.92 -40.21 15.22
N CYS A 217 11.89 -40.92 14.62
CA CYS A 217 11.64 -41.93 13.60
C CYS A 217 10.86 -41.42 12.38
N PHE A 218 11.16 -40.23 11.88
CA PHE A 218 10.52 -39.54 10.77
C PHE A 218 9.05 -39.06 11.00
N LEU A 219 8.34 -39.61 11.95
CA LEU A 219 6.97 -39.19 12.27
C LEU A 219 6.91 -37.75 12.79
N TRP A 220 7.86 -37.37 13.61
CA TRP A 220 7.97 -35.99 14.11
C TRP A 220 8.33 -35.03 12.98
N MET A 221 9.21 -35.44 12.07
CA MET A 221 9.59 -34.66 10.90
C MET A 221 8.38 -34.35 10.00
N LEU A 222 7.52 -35.33 9.70
CA LEU A 222 6.30 -35.11 8.91
C LEU A 222 5.29 -34.21 9.63
N SER A 223 5.12 -34.41 10.94
CA SER A 223 4.28 -33.55 11.77
C SER A 223 4.75 -32.10 11.76
N ASP A 224 6.08 -31.90 11.83
CA ASP A 224 6.67 -30.57 11.83
C ASP A 224 6.54 -29.87 10.48
N LEU A 225 6.57 -30.58 9.36
CA LEU A 225 6.33 -30.00 8.05
C LEU A 225 4.94 -29.35 7.98
N TYR A 226 3.93 -30.08 8.47
CA TYR A 226 2.57 -29.55 8.52
C TYR A 226 2.42 -28.36 9.48
N ARG A 227 3.18 -28.35 10.58
CA ARG A 227 3.17 -27.29 11.60
C ARG A 227 4.10 -26.12 11.28
N LEU A 228 5.00 -26.26 10.31
CA LEU A 228 6.02 -25.26 10.02
C LEU A 228 5.46 -23.84 9.76
N PRO A 229 4.37 -23.66 8.99
CA PRO A 229 3.74 -22.34 8.81
C PRO A 229 3.31 -21.74 10.15
N VAL A 230 2.61 -22.50 10.98
CA VAL A 230 2.11 -22.05 12.28
C VAL A 230 3.26 -21.70 13.24
N LEU A 231 4.31 -22.52 13.29
CA LEU A 231 5.49 -22.25 14.10
C LEU A 231 6.21 -20.97 13.65
N LEU A 232 6.23 -20.75 12.34
CA LEU A 232 6.82 -19.54 11.75
C LEU A 232 6.01 -18.29 12.11
N ASP A 233 4.68 -18.37 12.06
CA ASP A 233 3.78 -17.25 12.40
C ASP A 233 3.89 -16.89 13.88
N VAL A 234 3.91 -17.87 14.76
CA VAL A 234 4.12 -17.67 16.20
C VAL A 234 5.45 -16.96 16.47
N GLU A 235 6.53 -17.40 15.80
CA GLU A 235 7.84 -16.80 16.00
C GLU A 235 7.94 -15.40 15.38
N ASN A 236 7.34 -15.16 14.23
CA ASN A 236 7.25 -13.82 13.63
C ASN A 236 6.39 -12.88 14.49
N GLY A 237 5.32 -13.38 15.12
CA GLY A 237 4.54 -12.64 16.10
C GLY A 237 5.37 -12.24 17.32
N ARG A 238 6.21 -13.16 17.84
CA ARG A 238 7.14 -12.85 18.94
C ARG A 238 8.17 -11.79 18.55
N ILE A 239 8.74 -11.89 17.34
CA ILE A 239 9.66 -10.89 16.79
C ILE A 239 8.95 -9.52 16.66
N ALA A 240 7.70 -9.50 16.20
CA ALA A 240 6.91 -8.27 16.10
C ALA A 240 6.70 -7.62 17.47
N ALA A 241 6.32 -8.39 18.48
CA ALA A 241 6.15 -7.90 19.85
C ALA A 241 7.47 -7.37 20.44
N GLU A 242 8.61 -8.02 20.17
CA GLU A 242 9.94 -7.56 20.61
C GLU A 242 10.31 -6.24 19.92
N VAL A 243 10.08 -6.12 18.62
CA VAL A 243 10.35 -4.88 17.86
C VAL A 243 9.48 -3.74 18.40
N TYR A 244 8.21 -4.01 18.69
CA TYR A 244 7.30 -3.03 19.27
C TYR A 244 7.76 -2.54 20.66
N LYS A 245 8.16 -3.46 21.52
CA LYS A 245 8.65 -3.14 22.87
C LYS A 245 9.89 -2.22 22.84
N ASN A 246 10.74 -2.41 21.83
CA ASN A 246 12.00 -1.68 21.66
C ASN A 246 11.90 -0.47 20.73
N ALA A 247 10.69 -0.12 20.26
CA ALA A 247 10.49 1.05 19.42
C ALA A 247 10.69 2.35 20.25
N PRO A 248 11.26 3.39 19.65
CA PRO A 248 11.37 4.69 20.32
C PRO A 248 9.96 5.19 20.69
N LYS A 249 9.81 5.66 21.92
CA LYS A 249 8.53 6.19 22.43
C LYS A 249 8.30 7.60 21.88
N VAL A 250 7.71 7.70 20.71
CA VAL A 250 7.18 8.97 20.20
C VAL A 250 5.71 9.01 20.61
N ASN A 251 5.34 9.79 21.61
CA ASN A 251 3.98 10.04 22.11
C ASN A 251 2.97 8.92 21.83
N ARG A 252 3.10 7.81 22.54
CA ARG A 252 2.14 6.69 22.39
C ARG A 252 0.81 7.09 22.99
N PRO A 253 -0.30 7.13 22.23
CA PRO A 253 -1.60 7.10 22.84
C PRO A 253 -1.71 5.79 23.65
N SER A 254 -2.31 5.85 24.81
CA SER A 254 -2.53 4.73 25.74
C SER A 254 -3.58 3.74 25.18
N ILE A 255 -3.31 3.17 24.02
CA ILE A 255 -4.17 2.17 23.38
C ILE A 255 -3.49 0.83 23.57
N ILE A 256 -3.61 0.26 24.74
CA ILE A 256 -3.69 -1.18 24.99
C ILE A 256 -3.77 -1.35 26.51
N ARG A 257 -4.97 -1.48 27.01
CA ARG A 257 -5.28 -2.28 28.16
C ARG A 257 -6.15 -3.43 27.74
#